data_d1be9afb06440e21bd04ff71ec5235c5
#
_entry.id   d1be9afb06440e21bd04ff71ec5235c5
#
_cell.length_a   1.000
_cell.length_b   1.000
_cell.length_c   1.000
_cell.angle_alpha   90.00
_cell.angle_beta   90.00
_cell.angle_gamma   90.00
#
_symmetry.space_group_name_H-M   'P 1'
#
loop_
_entity.id
_entity.type
_entity.pdbx_description
1 polymer ?
#
loop_
_entity_poly.entity_id
_entity_poly.type
_entity_poly.pdbx_seq_one_letter_code
_entity_poly.pdbx_strand_id
1 'polypeptide(L)'
;MCRISGEPMKKLLERLLWKQDPNVYMAKDSKLTPSLRTIDLIGLGTGMVVGTAIFTLPGIVAAEHTGPAVPLAFIVAAIGAGLSALAYAETSSVLPFAGSAFSWINVLFGEFFGWIAGWALLAEYFISVAFVASGWSAYMQGFLGSLGIRLPKALTGGFDPAHGSYVDILAALAILVVGILISQGLHQVSRIENTIVAIKLLVILMFIVVGATEIQAKNYVPFIPPHRPGTTFGGWQGILAGTAQIFIAYVGFDAIAANTAETRNPQKTMPRGLIGTLVLGTGFFIAVSLVLVGMFKYSRYANNAEPAAWALRHSGHYLTANLLSVVAIIGIFSALIAILLASSRLIYAFGRDGLLPKTLGVINDQHVPSHALWLITFLAMILGSVFPFTFLATLVSAGTLVAFIFVSLGIYALRPREGKDLPEAQFKMPWYPVLPAVSAIFSAVIFWGLNIDAKILMVGWFAIGLIIYFAYGLRHSIINQEHQK
;
A
#
# COMPACT_ATOMS: atom_id res chain seq x y z
N MET A 1 -41.16 6.06 -22.11
CA MET A 1 -41.29 4.84 -21.29
C MET A 1 -40.88 3.64 -22.13
N CYS A 2 -39.61 3.27 -22.17
CA CYS A 2 -39.13 2.07 -22.86
C CYS A 2 -39.32 0.85 -21.94
N ARG A 3 -40.11 -0.12 -22.41
CA ARG A 3 -40.25 -1.43 -21.78
C ARG A 3 -38.89 -2.09 -21.66
N ILE A 4 -38.38 -2.26 -20.46
CA ILE A 4 -37.24 -3.09 -20.14
C ILE A 4 -37.75 -4.55 -20.15
N SER A 5 -37.67 -5.20 -21.32
CA SER A 5 -37.87 -6.65 -21.43
C SER A 5 -36.67 -7.34 -20.73
N GLY A 6 -36.88 -8.48 -20.05
CA GLY A 6 -35.86 -9.19 -19.25
C GLY A 6 -34.60 -9.66 -20.05
N GLU A 7 -34.63 -9.65 -21.38
CA GLU A 7 -33.51 -9.93 -22.26
C GLU A 7 -32.30 -8.96 -22.09
N PRO A 8 -32.49 -7.64 -21.95
CA PRO A 8 -31.33 -6.75 -21.80
C PRO A 8 -30.59 -6.93 -20.46
N MET A 9 -31.28 -7.34 -19.41
CA MET A 9 -30.69 -7.60 -18.10
C MET A 9 -29.78 -8.84 -18.13
N LYS A 10 -30.23 -9.93 -18.79
CA LYS A 10 -29.42 -11.15 -18.94
C LYS A 10 -28.16 -10.89 -19.76
N LYS A 11 -28.30 -10.20 -20.89
CA LYS A 11 -27.14 -9.79 -21.72
C LYS A 11 -26.17 -8.87 -20.96
N LEU A 12 -26.67 -7.97 -20.13
CA LEU A 12 -25.82 -7.12 -19.29
C LEU A 12 -25.03 -7.95 -18.27
N LEU A 13 -25.69 -8.90 -17.58
CA LEU A 13 -25.01 -9.77 -16.62
C LEU A 13 -23.96 -10.67 -17.28
N GLU A 14 -24.26 -11.24 -18.43
CA GLU A 14 -23.29 -12.02 -19.20
C GLU A 14 -22.06 -11.17 -19.57
N ARG A 15 -22.28 -9.93 -19.99
CA ARG A 15 -21.24 -8.97 -20.34
C ARG A 15 -20.34 -8.56 -19.17
N LEU A 16 -20.92 -8.34 -18.00
CA LEU A 16 -20.18 -8.02 -16.77
C LEU A 16 -19.23 -9.14 -16.34
N LEU A 17 -19.54 -10.38 -16.73
CA LEU A 17 -18.79 -11.59 -16.42
C LEU A 17 -17.84 -12.04 -17.53
N TRP A 18 -17.71 -11.29 -18.63
CA TRP A 18 -16.75 -11.61 -19.68
C TRP A 18 -15.32 -11.58 -19.16
N LYS A 19 -14.62 -12.69 -19.34
CA LYS A 19 -13.27 -12.91 -18.85
C LYS A 19 -12.27 -12.58 -19.93
N GLN A 20 -11.17 -11.94 -19.58
CA GLN A 20 -10.06 -11.71 -20.48
C GLN A 20 -9.27 -13.02 -20.68
N ASP A 21 -8.82 -13.26 -21.91
CA ASP A 21 -7.94 -14.36 -22.22
C ASP A 21 -6.54 -14.10 -21.58
N PRO A 22 -5.99 -15.04 -20.78
CA PRO A 22 -4.65 -14.92 -20.21
C PRO A 22 -3.57 -14.67 -21.24
N ASN A 23 -3.72 -15.25 -22.45
CA ASN A 23 -2.75 -15.12 -23.53
C ASN A 23 -2.59 -13.67 -24.02
N VAL A 24 -3.65 -12.86 -23.93
CA VAL A 24 -3.60 -11.43 -24.29
C VAL A 24 -2.63 -10.68 -23.36
N TYR A 25 -2.67 -10.96 -22.06
CA TYR A 25 -1.73 -10.36 -21.10
C TYR A 25 -0.31 -10.88 -21.31
N MET A 26 -0.14 -12.21 -21.47
CA MET A 26 1.19 -12.81 -21.73
C MET A 26 1.82 -12.27 -23.01
N ALA A 27 1.05 -12.05 -24.08
CA ALA A 27 1.56 -11.47 -25.32
C ALA A 27 1.99 -10.00 -25.14
N LYS A 28 1.24 -9.21 -24.37
CA LYS A 28 1.59 -7.81 -24.05
C LYS A 28 2.91 -7.72 -23.26
N ASP A 29 3.16 -8.67 -22.36
CA ASP A 29 4.33 -8.70 -21.48
C ASP A 29 5.55 -9.41 -22.09
N SER A 30 5.44 -9.98 -23.29
CA SER A 30 6.51 -10.71 -23.97
C SER A 30 7.79 -9.91 -24.21
N LYS A 31 7.72 -8.57 -24.13
CA LYS A 31 8.88 -7.65 -24.25
C LYS A 31 9.63 -7.46 -22.93
N LEU A 32 9.08 -7.91 -21.80
CA LEU A 32 9.72 -7.81 -20.50
C LEU A 32 10.73 -8.95 -20.33
N THR A 33 11.93 -8.63 -19.86
CA THR A 33 13.01 -9.61 -19.70
C THR A 33 13.04 -10.15 -18.28
N PRO A 34 12.88 -11.47 -18.05
CA PRO A 34 12.98 -12.06 -16.71
C PRO A 34 14.39 -11.90 -16.12
N SER A 35 14.57 -10.96 -15.20
CA SER A 35 15.87 -10.65 -14.59
C SER A 35 15.88 -10.83 -13.07
N LEU A 36 14.74 -10.60 -12.39
CA LEU A 36 14.63 -10.56 -10.94
C LEU A 36 14.72 -11.94 -10.29
N ARG A 37 15.56 -12.03 -9.24
CA ARG A 37 15.73 -13.20 -8.38
C ARG A 37 14.99 -13.01 -7.05
N THR A 38 14.91 -14.06 -6.23
CA THR A 38 14.30 -14.00 -4.90
C THR A 38 14.86 -12.86 -4.04
N ILE A 39 16.18 -12.68 -4.03
CA ILE A 39 16.82 -11.64 -3.21
C ILE A 39 16.47 -10.22 -3.72
N ASP A 40 16.33 -10.06 -5.03
CA ASP A 40 15.95 -8.78 -5.63
C ASP A 40 14.49 -8.44 -5.26
N LEU A 41 13.60 -9.44 -5.28
CA LEU A 41 12.20 -9.27 -4.85
C LEU A 41 12.09 -8.96 -3.35
N ILE A 42 12.87 -9.66 -2.50
CA ILE A 42 12.91 -9.36 -1.06
C ILE A 42 13.45 -7.94 -0.84
N GLY A 43 14.48 -7.53 -1.58
CA GLY A 43 15.03 -6.17 -1.53
C GLY A 43 14.00 -5.11 -1.92
N LEU A 44 13.37 -5.27 -3.09
CA LEU A 44 12.31 -4.38 -3.57
C LEU A 44 11.15 -4.30 -2.58
N GLY A 45 10.63 -5.46 -2.17
CA GLY A 45 9.50 -5.53 -1.26
C GLY A 45 9.82 -4.95 0.13
N THR A 46 10.99 -5.29 0.68
CA THR A 46 11.43 -4.71 1.95
C THR A 46 11.64 -3.20 1.82
N GLY A 47 12.16 -2.73 0.68
CA GLY A 47 12.30 -1.30 0.38
C GLY A 47 10.97 -0.55 0.43
N MET A 48 9.90 -1.17 -0.05
CA MET A 48 8.54 -0.61 -0.04
C MET A 48 7.86 -0.77 1.33
N VAL A 49 7.82 -1.98 1.88
CA VAL A 49 7.19 -2.31 3.16
C VAL A 49 7.87 -1.57 4.32
N VAL A 50 9.20 -1.59 4.38
CA VAL A 50 10.00 -0.83 5.35
C VAL A 50 10.22 0.60 4.85
N GLY A 51 9.10 1.29 4.55
CA GLY A 51 9.06 2.67 4.09
C GLY A 51 8.77 3.67 5.21
N THR A 52 7.85 4.59 4.95
CA THR A 52 7.37 5.59 5.92
C THR A 52 6.85 4.95 7.19
N ALA A 53 6.11 3.86 7.06
CA ALA A 53 5.36 3.22 8.13
C ALA A 53 6.22 2.82 9.34
N ILE A 54 7.44 2.32 9.13
CA ILE A 54 8.32 1.88 10.22
C ILE A 54 8.80 3.03 11.11
N PHE A 55 8.96 4.20 10.51
CA PHE A 55 9.46 5.38 11.21
C PHE A 55 8.38 6.16 11.94
N THR A 56 7.10 5.98 11.55
CA THR A 56 5.99 6.84 11.98
C THR A 56 4.91 6.08 12.75
N LEU A 57 4.39 4.98 12.20
CA LEU A 57 3.22 4.29 12.77
C LEU A 57 3.42 3.68 14.16
N PRO A 58 4.57 3.09 14.54
CA PRO A 58 4.70 2.47 15.85
C PRO A 58 4.39 3.41 17.01
N GLY A 59 4.86 4.66 16.95
CA GLY A 59 4.61 5.65 17.99
C GLY A 59 3.17 6.19 17.98
N ILE A 60 2.68 6.54 16.79
CA ILE A 60 1.33 7.10 16.61
C ILE A 60 0.27 6.10 17.07
N VAL A 61 0.33 4.86 16.58
CA VAL A 61 -0.65 3.82 16.94
C VAL A 61 -0.57 3.42 18.40
N ALA A 62 0.63 3.43 18.98
CA ALA A 62 0.78 3.24 20.43
C ALA A 62 0.07 4.34 21.22
N ALA A 63 0.15 5.60 20.77
CA ALA A 63 -0.49 6.72 21.44
C ALA A 63 -2.01 6.74 21.26
N GLU A 64 -2.50 6.43 20.07
CA GLU A 64 -3.92 6.56 19.70
C GLU A 64 -4.77 5.34 20.05
N HIS A 65 -4.20 4.11 20.01
CA HIS A 65 -4.98 2.88 20.08
C HIS A 65 -4.48 1.85 21.08
N THR A 66 -3.21 1.43 20.99
CA THR A 66 -2.76 0.18 21.59
C THR A 66 -2.01 0.34 22.92
N GLY A 67 -1.47 1.52 23.20
CA GLY A 67 -0.47 1.65 24.24
C GLY A 67 0.79 0.81 23.94
N PRO A 68 1.45 0.25 24.96
CA PRO A 68 2.64 -0.59 24.78
C PRO A 68 2.40 -1.85 23.95
N ALA A 69 1.15 -2.28 23.76
CA ALA A 69 0.79 -3.48 23.00
C ALA A 69 0.87 -3.30 21.47
N VAL A 70 1.42 -2.20 20.96
CA VAL A 70 1.56 -1.96 19.50
C VAL A 70 2.28 -3.10 18.77
N PRO A 71 3.27 -3.84 19.31
CA PRO A 71 3.85 -4.99 18.62
C PRO A 71 2.83 -6.10 18.34
N LEU A 72 1.81 -6.28 19.21
CA LEU A 72 0.73 -7.25 18.96
C LEU A 72 -0.11 -6.83 17.74
N ALA A 73 -0.37 -5.54 17.57
CA ALA A 73 -1.09 -5.05 16.38
C ALA A 73 -0.29 -5.30 15.10
N PHE A 74 1.04 -5.16 15.10
CA PHE A 74 1.89 -5.55 13.98
C PHE A 74 1.86 -7.06 13.70
N ILE A 75 1.86 -7.90 14.73
CA ILE A 75 1.75 -9.36 14.57
C ILE A 75 0.40 -9.73 13.95
N VAL A 76 -0.69 -9.15 14.43
CA VAL A 76 -2.04 -9.42 13.91
C VAL A 76 -2.15 -8.96 12.45
N ALA A 77 -1.63 -7.77 12.14
CA ALA A 77 -1.58 -7.28 10.76
C ALA A 77 -0.72 -8.18 9.85
N ALA A 78 0.43 -8.67 10.35
CA ALA A 78 1.31 -9.59 9.63
C ALA A 78 0.63 -10.94 9.32
N ILE A 79 -0.19 -11.44 10.24
CA ILE A 79 -0.97 -12.67 9.98
C ILE A 79 -1.94 -12.42 8.83
N GLY A 80 -2.69 -11.32 8.84
CA GLY A 80 -3.62 -10.97 7.78
C GLY A 80 -2.94 -10.75 6.43
N ALA A 81 -1.85 -9.98 6.41
CA ALA A 81 -1.04 -9.75 5.21
C ALA A 81 -0.41 -11.06 4.70
N GLY A 82 0.06 -11.93 5.60
CA GLY A 82 0.62 -13.24 5.28
C GLY A 82 -0.39 -14.18 4.63
N LEU A 83 -1.61 -14.23 5.15
CA LEU A 83 -2.70 -14.99 4.54
C LEU A 83 -2.99 -14.53 3.11
N SER A 84 -3.07 -13.21 2.91
CA SER A 84 -3.27 -12.64 1.57
C SER A 84 -2.07 -12.88 0.66
N ALA A 85 -0.84 -12.79 1.19
CA ALA A 85 0.38 -13.05 0.42
C ALA A 85 0.47 -14.50 -0.08
N LEU A 86 -0.07 -15.49 0.65
CA LEU A 86 -0.17 -16.87 0.16
C LEU A 86 -1.09 -16.97 -1.06
N ALA A 87 -2.21 -16.24 -1.07
CA ALA A 87 -3.09 -16.16 -2.24
C ALA A 87 -2.42 -15.46 -3.43
N TYR A 88 -1.71 -14.35 -3.17
CA TYR A 88 -0.90 -13.66 -4.18
C TYR A 88 0.20 -14.56 -4.75
N ALA A 89 0.86 -15.35 -3.89
CA ALA A 89 1.91 -16.28 -4.28
C ALA A 89 1.40 -17.38 -5.20
N GLU A 90 0.24 -17.97 -4.91
CA GLU A 90 -0.39 -18.96 -5.77
C GLU A 90 -0.83 -18.34 -7.09
N THR A 91 -1.55 -17.20 -7.04
CA THR A 91 -2.07 -16.53 -8.24
C THR A 91 -0.94 -16.09 -9.17
N SER A 92 0.12 -15.48 -8.63
CA SER A 92 1.30 -15.06 -9.42
C SER A 92 2.08 -16.23 -10.01
N SER A 93 2.01 -17.42 -9.41
CA SER A 93 2.64 -18.61 -9.95
C SER A 93 1.91 -19.19 -11.15
N VAL A 94 0.60 -18.97 -11.25
CA VAL A 94 -0.26 -19.46 -12.34
C VAL A 94 -0.42 -18.40 -13.43
N LEU A 95 -0.55 -17.13 -13.04
CA LEU A 95 -0.78 -15.99 -13.92
C LEU A 95 0.44 -15.05 -13.89
N PRO A 96 1.55 -15.41 -14.58
CA PRO A 96 2.83 -14.70 -14.48
C PRO A 96 2.89 -13.49 -15.42
N PHE A 97 1.88 -12.61 -15.36
CA PHE A 97 1.86 -11.36 -16.12
C PHE A 97 1.75 -10.14 -15.22
N ALA A 98 2.14 -8.99 -15.76
CA ALA A 98 2.08 -7.71 -15.05
C ALA A 98 0.63 -7.25 -14.83
N GLY A 99 0.42 -6.40 -13.82
CA GLY A 99 -0.87 -5.79 -13.54
C GLY A 99 -1.50 -6.23 -12.21
N SER A 100 -0.85 -7.16 -11.48
CA SER A 100 -1.27 -7.56 -10.13
C SER A 100 -2.76 -7.98 -10.07
N ALA A 101 -3.44 -7.69 -8.97
CA ALA A 101 -4.81 -8.12 -8.72
C ALA A 101 -5.82 -7.68 -9.81
N PHE A 102 -5.65 -6.50 -10.43
CA PHE A 102 -6.52 -6.04 -11.52
C PHE A 102 -6.60 -7.05 -12.66
N SER A 103 -5.44 -7.39 -13.23
CA SER A 103 -5.37 -8.29 -14.37
C SER A 103 -5.78 -9.72 -14.02
N TRP A 104 -5.40 -10.19 -12.82
CA TRP A 104 -5.77 -11.52 -12.36
C TRP A 104 -7.27 -11.68 -12.14
N ILE A 105 -7.91 -10.72 -11.48
CA ILE A 105 -9.35 -10.77 -11.22
C ILE A 105 -10.15 -10.64 -12.52
N ASN A 106 -9.64 -9.88 -13.50
CA ASN A 106 -10.24 -9.79 -14.83
C ASN A 106 -10.25 -11.17 -15.56
N VAL A 107 -9.16 -11.94 -15.45
CA VAL A 107 -9.08 -13.30 -16.01
C VAL A 107 -9.93 -14.29 -15.22
N LEU A 108 -10.03 -14.15 -13.90
CA LEU A 108 -10.69 -15.12 -13.02
C LEU A 108 -12.21 -14.91 -12.92
N PHE A 109 -12.64 -13.68 -12.70
CA PHE A 109 -14.05 -13.33 -12.45
C PHE A 109 -14.70 -12.48 -13.55
N GLY A 110 -13.91 -11.85 -14.42
CA GLY A 110 -14.37 -11.01 -15.49
C GLY A 110 -14.16 -9.51 -15.25
N GLU A 111 -14.47 -8.72 -16.29
CA GLU A 111 -14.12 -7.29 -16.36
C GLU A 111 -14.65 -6.45 -15.21
N PHE A 112 -15.91 -6.66 -14.83
CA PHE A 112 -16.54 -5.91 -13.76
C PHE A 112 -15.83 -6.09 -12.42
N PHE A 113 -15.52 -7.33 -12.06
CA PHE A 113 -14.80 -7.61 -10.83
C PHE A 113 -13.33 -7.18 -10.91
N GLY A 114 -12.71 -7.31 -12.09
CA GLY A 114 -11.40 -6.75 -12.38
C GLY A 114 -11.38 -5.24 -12.17
N TRP A 115 -12.39 -4.52 -12.66
CA TRP A 115 -12.55 -3.08 -12.42
C TRP A 115 -12.65 -2.75 -10.94
N ILE A 116 -13.49 -3.47 -10.16
CA ILE A 116 -13.64 -3.21 -8.71
C ILE A 116 -12.32 -3.44 -7.99
N ALA A 117 -11.62 -4.56 -8.25
CA ALA A 117 -10.33 -4.85 -7.64
C ALA A 117 -9.26 -3.82 -8.05
N GLY A 118 -9.23 -3.43 -9.32
CA GLY A 118 -8.34 -2.40 -9.82
C GLY A 118 -8.64 -1.01 -9.25
N TRP A 119 -9.92 -0.67 -9.05
CA TRP A 119 -10.34 0.59 -8.43
C TRP A 119 -9.97 0.65 -6.95
N ALA A 120 -10.01 -0.50 -6.25
CA ALA A 120 -9.50 -0.65 -4.89
C ALA A 120 -7.99 -0.43 -4.82
N LEU A 121 -7.22 -1.07 -5.74
CA LEU A 121 -5.77 -0.84 -5.86
C LEU A 121 -5.43 0.61 -6.22
N LEU A 122 -6.25 1.26 -7.05
CA LEU A 122 -6.05 2.67 -7.36
C LEU A 122 -6.22 3.54 -6.12
N ALA A 123 -7.23 3.28 -5.27
CA ALA A 123 -7.36 3.96 -3.99
C ALA A 123 -6.11 3.74 -3.12
N GLU A 124 -5.67 2.49 -3.00
CA GLU A 124 -4.48 2.12 -2.24
C GLU A 124 -3.24 2.92 -2.69
N TYR A 125 -2.88 2.83 -3.96
CA TYR A 125 -1.66 3.47 -4.49
C TYR A 125 -1.76 4.99 -4.49
N PHE A 126 -2.89 5.53 -4.91
CA PHE A 126 -3.13 6.96 -4.98
C PHE A 126 -3.04 7.63 -3.60
N ILE A 127 -3.73 7.06 -2.61
CA ILE A 127 -3.73 7.61 -1.25
C ILE A 127 -2.38 7.37 -0.57
N SER A 128 -1.69 6.26 -0.90
CA SER A 128 -0.33 6.00 -0.41
C SER A 128 0.68 7.06 -0.86
N VAL A 129 0.53 7.65 -2.06
CA VAL A 129 1.37 8.79 -2.46
C VAL A 129 1.23 9.95 -1.45
N ALA A 130 0.00 10.29 -1.10
CA ALA A 130 -0.28 11.35 -0.11
C ALA A 130 0.25 10.99 1.29
N PHE A 131 0.02 9.76 1.73
CA PHE A 131 0.51 9.25 3.02
C PHE A 131 2.03 9.28 3.13
N VAL A 132 2.73 8.76 2.11
CA VAL A 132 4.20 8.73 2.09
C VAL A 132 4.78 10.14 2.07
N ALA A 133 4.18 11.06 1.29
CA ALA A 133 4.60 12.44 1.22
C ALA A 133 4.39 13.20 2.55
N SER A 134 3.27 12.96 3.23
CA SER A 134 3.02 13.55 4.55
C SER A 134 4.01 13.03 5.60
N GLY A 135 4.37 11.74 5.57
CA GLY A 135 5.43 11.20 6.42
C GLY A 135 6.82 11.79 6.09
N TRP A 136 7.12 11.97 4.81
CA TRP A 136 8.34 12.66 4.38
C TRP A 136 8.40 14.10 4.90
N SER A 137 7.29 14.82 4.78
CA SER A 137 7.16 16.19 5.29
C SER A 137 7.47 16.26 6.78
N ALA A 138 6.94 15.35 7.58
CA ALA A 138 7.18 15.32 9.02
C ALA A 138 8.67 15.14 9.37
N TYR A 139 9.35 14.20 8.72
CA TYR A 139 10.79 14.00 8.91
C TYR A 139 11.62 15.18 8.43
N MET A 140 11.25 15.80 7.31
CA MET A 140 11.89 17.02 6.81
C MET A 140 11.72 18.19 7.79
N GLN A 141 10.52 18.38 8.34
CA GLN A 141 10.25 19.40 9.35
C GLN A 141 11.08 19.20 10.62
N GLY A 142 11.14 17.97 11.12
CA GLY A 142 11.96 17.63 12.28
C GLY A 142 13.45 17.85 12.04
N PHE A 143 13.94 17.50 10.86
CA PHE A 143 15.32 17.76 10.46
C PHE A 143 15.61 19.25 10.34
N LEU A 144 14.77 20.03 9.65
CA LEU A 144 14.88 21.50 9.56
C LEU A 144 14.84 22.15 10.95
N GLY A 145 13.93 21.66 11.82
CA GLY A 145 13.85 22.11 13.20
C GLY A 145 15.13 21.90 14.00
N SER A 146 15.84 20.79 13.75
CA SER A 146 17.16 20.53 14.37
C SER A 146 18.25 21.50 13.91
N LEU A 147 18.09 22.11 12.74
CA LEU A 147 18.94 23.15 12.20
C LEU A 147 18.49 24.58 12.58
N GLY A 148 17.45 24.70 13.41
CA GLY A 148 16.90 25.99 13.84
C GLY A 148 15.89 26.62 12.87
N ILE A 149 15.56 25.94 11.75
CA ILE A 149 14.60 26.42 10.74
C ILE A 149 13.22 25.91 11.11
N ARG A 150 12.30 26.81 11.43
CA ARG A 150 10.90 26.47 11.77
C ARG A 150 9.96 27.07 10.76
N LEU A 151 9.14 26.23 10.14
CA LEU A 151 8.06 26.66 9.28
C LEU A 151 6.86 27.18 10.10
N PRO A 152 6.05 28.11 9.55
CA PRO A 152 4.79 28.50 10.17
C PRO A 152 3.87 27.29 10.37
N LYS A 153 3.26 27.15 11.54
CA LYS A 153 2.36 26.04 11.85
C LYS A 153 1.26 25.82 10.81
N ALA A 154 0.75 26.91 10.24
CA ALA A 154 -0.27 26.85 9.21
C ALA A 154 0.11 26.01 7.96
N LEU A 155 1.41 25.82 7.72
CA LEU A 155 1.97 25.15 6.54
C LEU A 155 2.60 23.79 6.83
N THR A 156 2.46 23.28 8.05
CA THR A 156 3.22 22.12 8.54
C THR A 156 2.41 20.83 8.68
N GLY A 157 1.16 20.81 8.25
CA GLY A 157 0.32 19.61 8.34
C GLY A 157 -1.01 19.78 7.66
N GLY A 158 -1.73 18.68 7.48
CA GLY A 158 -3.09 18.69 6.95
C GLY A 158 -4.05 19.57 7.76
N PHE A 159 -5.27 19.70 7.28
CA PHE A 159 -6.29 20.57 7.86
C PHE A 159 -6.69 20.13 9.27
N ASP A 160 -6.14 20.81 10.26
CA ASP A 160 -6.43 20.68 11.68
C ASP A 160 -6.41 22.06 12.35
N PRO A 161 -7.52 22.81 12.26
CA PRO A 161 -7.63 24.15 12.84
C PRO A 161 -7.45 24.19 14.35
N ALA A 162 -7.78 23.08 15.05
CA ALA A 162 -7.63 22.98 16.49
C ALA A 162 -6.16 23.08 16.93
N HIS A 163 -5.24 22.59 16.09
CA HIS A 163 -3.80 22.66 16.32
C HIS A 163 -3.10 23.74 15.49
N GLY A 164 -3.86 24.51 14.67
CA GLY A 164 -3.37 25.64 13.86
C GLY A 164 -2.65 25.25 12.58
N SER A 165 -2.83 24.02 12.07
CA SER A 165 -2.36 23.58 10.76
C SER A 165 -3.51 23.63 9.74
N TYR A 166 -3.18 23.96 8.49
CA TYR A 166 -4.15 24.08 7.41
C TYR A 166 -3.73 23.37 6.14
N VAL A 167 -2.43 23.38 5.82
CA VAL A 167 -1.88 22.80 4.59
C VAL A 167 -0.48 22.25 4.85
N ASP A 168 -0.19 21.03 4.40
CA ASP A 168 1.16 20.50 4.37
C ASP A 168 1.84 20.85 3.06
N ILE A 169 2.54 21.98 3.05
CA ILE A 169 3.20 22.46 1.83
C ILE A 169 4.41 21.63 1.44
N LEU A 170 5.12 21.03 2.40
CA LEU A 170 6.27 20.18 2.11
C LEU A 170 5.84 18.86 1.47
N ALA A 171 4.74 18.29 1.91
CA ALA A 171 4.16 17.11 1.27
C ALA A 171 3.76 17.40 -0.18
N ALA A 172 3.08 18.52 -0.43
CA ALA A 172 2.72 18.95 -1.78
C ALA A 172 3.96 19.14 -2.67
N LEU A 173 4.99 19.82 -2.17
CA LEU A 173 6.24 20.05 -2.91
C LEU A 173 6.98 18.74 -3.20
N ALA A 174 7.02 17.80 -2.25
CA ALA A 174 7.64 16.49 -2.47
C ALA A 174 6.96 15.73 -3.61
N ILE A 175 5.61 15.70 -3.62
CA ILE A 175 4.84 15.03 -4.69
C ILE A 175 5.11 15.73 -6.04
N LEU A 176 5.11 17.05 -6.08
CA LEU A 176 5.37 17.81 -7.30
C LEU A 176 6.77 17.54 -7.85
N VAL A 177 7.79 17.60 -6.99
CA VAL A 177 9.18 17.34 -7.38
C VAL A 177 9.33 15.91 -7.92
N VAL A 178 8.74 14.93 -7.26
CA VAL A 178 8.75 13.53 -7.73
C VAL A 178 8.03 13.40 -9.07
N GLY A 179 6.87 14.04 -9.25
CA GLY A 179 6.16 14.08 -10.53
C GLY A 179 7.01 14.63 -11.67
N ILE A 180 7.73 15.74 -11.43
CA ILE A 180 8.68 16.32 -12.38
C ILE A 180 9.81 15.34 -12.70
N LEU A 181 10.44 14.73 -11.68
CA LEU A 181 11.54 13.80 -11.85
C LEU A 181 11.12 12.58 -12.70
N ILE A 182 9.95 11.99 -12.40
CA ILE A 182 9.43 10.86 -13.18
C ILE A 182 9.11 11.29 -14.61
N SER A 183 8.53 12.49 -14.81
CA SER A 183 8.20 12.99 -16.14
C SER A 183 9.42 13.17 -17.04
N GLN A 184 10.60 13.38 -16.46
CA GLN A 184 11.89 13.46 -17.17
C GLN A 184 12.55 12.08 -17.42
N GLY A 185 11.88 10.98 -17.10
CA GLY A 185 12.38 9.64 -17.33
C GLY A 185 13.28 9.08 -16.20
N LEU A 186 13.30 9.72 -15.04
CA LEU A 186 14.15 9.33 -13.89
C LEU A 186 13.56 8.12 -13.13
N HIS A 187 13.22 7.04 -13.84
CA HIS A 187 12.58 5.86 -13.24
C HIS A 187 13.46 4.60 -13.25
N GLN A 188 14.72 4.71 -13.66
CA GLN A 188 15.61 3.55 -13.78
C GLN A 188 16.82 3.65 -12.88
N VAL A 189 16.65 3.35 -11.58
CA VAL A 189 17.84 3.20 -10.75
C VAL A 189 17.68 2.08 -9.72
N SER A 190 17.42 0.86 -10.17
CA SER A 190 17.34 -0.32 -9.29
C SER A 190 18.59 -0.53 -8.42
N ARG A 191 19.77 -0.17 -8.91
CA ARG A 191 21.01 -0.26 -8.11
C ARG A 191 21.09 0.78 -6.99
N ILE A 192 20.66 2.01 -7.27
CA ILE A 192 20.60 3.08 -6.25
C ILE A 192 19.53 2.73 -5.22
N GLU A 193 18.38 2.22 -5.66
CA GLU A 193 17.31 1.80 -4.77
C GLU A 193 17.76 0.69 -3.81
N ASN A 194 18.40 -0.35 -4.29
CA ASN A 194 18.97 -1.41 -3.43
C ASN A 194 19.98 -0.88 -2.41
N THR A 195 20.80 0.10 -2.80
CA THR A 195 21.76 0.74 -1.89
C THR A 195 21.03 1.57 -0.83
N ILE A 196 20.01 2.35 -1.21
CA ILE A 196 19.19 3.12 -0.28
C ILE A 196 18.47 2.19 0.70
N VAL A 197 17.93 1.06 0.23
CA VAL A 197 17.29 0.05 1.08
C VAL A 197 18.28 -0.54 2.08
N ALA A 198 19.49 -0.90 1.65
CA ALA A 198 20.51 -1.43 2.54
C ALA A 198 20.91 -0.41 3.63
N ILE A 199 21.15 0.85 3.26
CA ILE A 199 21.46 1.94 4.20
C ILE A 199 20.30 2.15 5.18
N LYS A 200 19.07 2.14 4.68
CA LYS A 200 17.84 2.28 5.50
C LYS A 200 17.75 1.17 6.55
N LEU A 201 17.98 -0.09 6.16
CA LEU A 201 17.97 -1.21 7.10
C LEU A 201 19.07 -1.11 8.15
N LEU A 202 20.29 -0.67 7.77
CA LEU A 202 21.38 -0.44 8.71
C LEU A 202 21.03 0.64 9.73
N VAL A 203 20.40 1.72 9.32
CA VAL A 203 19.98 2.81 10.22
C VAL A 203 18.82 2.37 11.13
N ILE A 204 17.93 1.52 10.66
CA ILE A 204 16.90 0.92 11.52
C ILE A 204 17.53 0.00 12.57
N LEU A 205 18.51 -0.83 12.19
CA LEU A 205 19.28 -1.63 13.14
C LEU A 205 20.01 -0.75 14.15
N MET A 206 20.62 0.35 13.70
CA MET A 206 21.23 1.34 14.60
C MET A 206 20.20 1.91 15.60
N PHE A 207 18.99 2.26 15.14
CA PHE A 207 17.90 2.72 16.01
C PHE A 207 17.55 1.65 17.05
N ILE A 208 17.41 0.38 16.63
CA ILE A 208 17.09 -0.72 17.53
C ILE A 208 18.18 -0.90 18.59
N VAL A 209 19.45 -0.90 18.20
CA VAL A 209 20.58 -1.11 19.11
C VAL A 209 20.71 0.05 20.09
N VAL A 210 20.74 1.29 19.60
CA VAL A 210 20.87 2.49 20.45
C VAL A 210 19.63 2.68 21.31
N GLY A 211 18.43 2.54 20.75
CA GLY A 211 17.19 2.69 21.50
C GLY A 211 17.00 1.61 22.57
N ALA A 212 17.52 0.38 22.32
CA ALA A 212 17.45 -0.69 23.31
C ALA A 212 18.22 -0.36 24.61
N THR A 213 19.25 0.47 24.55
CA THR A 213 19.98 0.93 25.76
C THR A 213 19.15 1.89 26.62
N GLU A 214 18.15 2.51 26.06
CA GLU A 214 17.28 3.51 26.71
C GLU A 214 15.93 2.93 27.19
N ILE A 215 15.73 1.62 27.07
CA ILE A 215 14.49 0.95 27.48
C ILE A 215 14.29 1.01 28.98
N GLN A 216 13.12 1.43 29.39
CA GLN A 216 12.66 1.44 30.78
C GLN A 216 11.47 0.50 30.95
N ALA A 217 11.63 -0.59 31.70
CA ALA A 217 10.60 -1.63 31.91
C ALA A 217 9.25 -1.07 32.37
N LYS A 218 9.25 0.04 33.13
CA LYS A 218 8.02 0.72 33.59
C LYS A 218 7.13 1.22 32.44
N ASN A 219 7.69 1.48 31.25
CA ASN A 219 6.94 1.97 30.11
C ASN A 219 6.04 0.90 29.47
N TYR A 220 6.31 -0.38 29.76
CA TYR A 220 5.48 -1.49 29.30
C TYR A 220 4.30 -1.83 30.23
N VAL A 221 4.13 -1.15 31.34
CA VAL A 221 3.10 -1.49 32.35
C VAL A 221 2.01 -0.41 32.39
N PRO A 222 0.73 -0.79 32.22
CA PRO A 222 0.24 -2.12 31.79
C PRO A 222 0.51 -2.34 30.30
N PHE A 223 0.90 -3.57 29.91
CA PHE A 223 1.23 -3.87 28.52
C PHE A 223 0.02 -3.70 27.58
N ILE A 224 -1.13 -4.19 27.99
CA ILE A 224 -2.43 -3.89 27.34
C ILE A 224 -3.18 -2.93 28.28
N PRO A 225 -3.23 -1.62 27.99
CA PRO A 225 -4.00 -0.69 28.78
C PRO A 225 -5.48 -1.03 28.76
N PRO A 226 -6.24 -0.74 29.86
CA PRO A 226 -7.66 -0.95 29.86
C PRO A 226 -8.36 -0.11 28.77
N HIS A 227 -9.43 -0.67 28.22
CA HIS A 227 -10.23 0.03 27.23
C HIS A 227 -10.87 1.28 27.82
N ARG A 228 -10.82 2.38 27.07
CA ARG A 228 -11.48 3.65 27.42
C ARG A 228 -12.83 3.72 26.72
N PRO A 229 -13.96 3.71 27.46
CA PRO A 229 -15.30 3.79 26.86
C PRO A 229 -15.44 5.01 25.92
N GLY A 230 -16.11 4.82 24.79
CA GLY A 230 -16.31 5.88 23.80
C GLY A 230 -15.10 6.21 22.92
N THR A 231 -14.00 5.48 23.05
CA THR A 231 -12.80 5.64 22.24
C THR A 231 -12.35 4.31 21.64
N THR A 232 -11.42 4.35 20.70
CA THR A 232 -10.75 3.16 20.15
C THR A 232 -9.48 2.81 20.93
N PHE A 233 -9.23 3.40 22.10
CA PHE A 233 -8.00 3.18 22.86
C PHE A 233 -8.14 2.06 23.89
N GLY A 234 -7.14 1.17 23.92
CA GLY A 234 -6.96 0.14 24.94
C GLY A 234 -7.77 -1.14 24.72
N GLY A 235 -7.42 -2.19 25.46
CA GLY A 235 -8.02 -3.51 25.35
C GLY A 235 -7.81 -4.14 23.95
N TRP A 236 -8.55 -5.19 23.67
CA TRP A 236 -8.54 -5.84 22.34
C TRP A 236 -9.12 -4.97 21.25
N GLN A 237 -10.03 -4.07 21.59
CA GLN A 237 -10.61 -3.10 20.64
C GLN A 237 -9.53 -2.13 20.14
N GLY A 238 -8.66 -1.66 21.05
CA GLY A 238 -7.51 -0.84 20.67
C GLY A 238 -6.50 -1.58 19.81
N ILE A 239 -6.26 -2.87 20.07
CA ILE A 239 -5.40 -3.70 19.25
C ILE A 239 -6.00 -3.86 17.85
N LEU A 240 -7.32 -4.13 17.73
CA LEU A 240 -7.98 -4.27 16.43
C LEU A 240 -7.96 -2.95 15.63
N ALA A 241 -8.27 -1.82 16.26
CA ALA A 241 -8.21 -0.51 15.64
C ALA A 241 -6.78 -0.15 15.20
N GLY A 242 -5.79 -0.39 16.06
CA GLY A 242 -4.37 -0.22 15.73
C GLY A 242 -3.92 -1.14 14.59
N THR A 243 -4.37 -2.40 14.57
CA THR A 243 -4.11 -3.33 13.46
C THR A 243 -4.65 -2.78 12.13
N ALA A 244 -5.86 -2.26 12.12
CA ALA A 244 -6.49 -1.69 10.94
C ALA A 244 -5.72 -0.47 10.41
N GLN A 245 -5.22 0.40 11.30
CA GLN A 245 -4.39 1.55 10.93
C GLN A 245 -2.99 1.14 10.47
N ILE A 246 -2.38 0.14 11.13
CA ILE A 246 -1.05 -0.39 10.79
C ILE A 246 -1.04 -1.16 9.47
N PHE A 247 -2.18 -1.65 9.00
CA PHE A 247 -2.22 -2.55 7.85
C PHE A 247 -1.52 -1.97 6.62
N ILE A 248 -1.54 -0.63 6.46
CA ILE A 248 -0.74 0.08 5.44
C ILE A 248 0.76 -0.24 5.51
N ALA A 249 1.29 -0.61 6.67
CA ALA A 249 2.71 -0.95 6.80
C ALA A 249 3.12 -2.16 5.96
N TYR A 250 2.15 -3.00 5.62
CA TYR A 250 2.35 -4.18 4.79
C TYR A 250 2.01 -3.93 3.31
N VAL A 251 1.52 -2.74 2.95
CA VAL A 251 1.36 -2.31 1.56
C VAL A 251 2.72 -2.28 0.88
N GLY A 252 2.79 -2.82 -0.33
CA GLY A 252 4.02 -2.89 -1.12
C GLY A 252 4.48 -4.32 -1.42
N PHE A 253 4.11 -5.34 -0.60
CA PHE A 253 4.40 -6.71 -1.01
C PHE A 253 3.57 -7.11 -2.25
N ASP A 254 2.38 -6.59 -2.41
CA ASP A 254 1.52 -6.77 -3.59
C ASP A 254 2.09 -6.10 -4.84
N ALA A 255 2.84 -5.01 -4.68
CA ALA A 255 3.57 -4.38 -5.77
C ALA A 255 4.73 -5.26 -6.28
N ILE A 256 5.30 -6.15 -5.44
CA ILE A 256 6.22 -7.19 -5.93
C ILE A 256 5.51 -8.05 -6.97
N ALA A 257 4.25 -8.40 -6.72
CA ALA A 257 3.46 -9.22 -7.63
C ALA A 257 3.22 -8.56 -9.00
N ALA A 258 3.25 -7.24 -9.09
CA ALA A 258 3.19 -6.53 -10.38
C ALA A 258 4.44 -6.77 -11.25
N ASN A 259 5.58 -7.19 -10.65
CA ASN A 259 6.82 -7.50 -11.34
C ASN A 259 6.97 -8.99 -11.71
N THR A 260 5.89 -9.75 -11.67
CA THR A 260 5.92 -11.20 -11.92
C THR A 260 6.47 -11.53 -13.32
N ALA A 261 6.11 -10.74 -14.34
CA ALA A 261 6.58 -10.92 -15.72
C ALA A 261 8.11 -10.71 -15.87
N GLU A 262 8.73 -9.92 -14.97
CA GLU A 262 10.17 -9.67 -14.94
C GLU A 262 10.94 -10.64 -14.03
N THR A 263 10.25 -11.62 -13.43
CA THR A 263 10.81 -12.52 -12.44
C THR A 263 11.30 -13.82 -13.07
N ARG A 264 12.52 -14.25 -12.71
CA ARG A 264 13.05 -15.55 -13.11
C ARG A 264 12.35 -16.65 -12.34
N ASN A 265 11.84 -17.67 -13.05
CA ASN A 265 11.12 -18.79 -12.42
C ASN A 265 10.03 -18.31 -11.44
N PRO A 266 9.04 -17.52 -11.89
CA PRO A 266 8.06 -16.85 -11.02
C PRO A 266 7.35 -17.83 -10.08
N GLN A 267 7.10 -19.05 -10.53
CA GLN A 267 6.46 -20.10 -9.76
C GLN A 267 7.17 -20.46 -8.44
N LYS A 268 8.50 -20.28 -8.35
CA LYS A 268 9.29 -20.53 -7.13
C LYS A 268 9.76 -19.26 -6.48
N THR A 269 10.10 -18.26 -7.30
CA THR A 269 10.74 -17.02 -6.85
C THR A 269 9.72 -16.08 -6.21
N MET A 270 8.50 -15.97 -6.78
CA MET A 270 7.44 -15.11 -6.25
C MET A 270 7.00 -15.50 -4.84
N PRO A 271 6.63 -16.76 -4.54
CA PRO A 271 6.26 -17.15 -3.19
C PRO A 271 7.34 -16.83 -2.15
N ARG A 272 8.61 -17.12 -2.49
CA ARG A 272 9.74 -16.86 -1.58
C ARG A 272 10.00 -15.39 -1.39
N GLY A 273 9.85 -14.59 -2.45
CA GLY A 273 9.99 -13.13 -2.42
C GLY A 273 8.93 -12.48 -1.53
N LEU A 274 7.67 -12.83 -1.76
CA LEU A 274 6.52 -12.31 -1.01
C LEU A 274 6.61 -12.66 0.49
N ILE A 275 6.77 -13.93 0.80
CA ILE A 275 6.85 -14.41 2.19
C ILE A 275 8.11 -13.86 2.87
N GLY A 276 9.27 -13.88 2.18
CA GLY A 276 10.51 -13.36 2.73
C GLY A 276 10.44 -11.89 3.07
N THR A 277 9.82 -11.07 2.23
CA THR A 277 9.57 -9.64 2.48
C THR A 277 8.73 -9.44 3.73
N LEU A 278 7.62 -10.18 3.87
CA LEU A 278 6.74 -10.03 5.03
C LEU A 278 7.41 -10.46 6.34
N VAL A 279 8.13 -11.58 6.33
CA VAL A 279 8.85 -12.06 7.53
C VAL A 279 9.90 -11.05 7.97
N LEU A 280 10.70 -10.55 7.04
CA LEU A 280 11.75 -9.58 7.34
C LEU A 280 11.16 -8.25 7.80
N GLY A 281 10.17 -7.72 7.09
CA GLY A 281 9.48 -6.48 7.45
C GLY A 281 8.82 -6.57 8.82
N THR A 282 8.09 -7.66 9.10
CA THR A 282 7.45 -7.88 10.41
C THR A 282 8.46 -7.92 11.55
N GLY A 283 9.61 -8.60 11.35
CA GLY A 283 10.68 -8.63 12.34
C GLY A 283 11.16 -7.22 12.71
N PHE A 284 11.38 -6.38 11.70
CA PHE A 284 11.77 -4.98 11.93
C PHE A 284 10.66 -4.17 12.61
N PHE A 285 9.40 -4.30 12.20
CA PHE A 285 8.29 -3.59 12.83
C PHE A 285 8.12 -3.95 14.30
N ILE A 286 8.20 -5.24 14.65
CA ILE A 286 8.14 -5.70 16.05
C ILE A 286 9.31 -5.13 16.85
N ALA A 287 10.53 -5.23 16.34
CA ALA A 287 11.72 -4.75 17.05
C ALA A 287 11.67 -3.24 17.27
N VAL A 288 11.37 -2.46 16.23
CA VAL A 288 11.27 -0.99 16.32
C VAL A 288 10.15 -0.59 17.27
N SER A 289 8.98 -1.23 17.20
CA SER A 289 7.85 -0.89 18.05
C SER A 289 8.11 -1.21 19.51
N LEU A 290 8.75 -2.35 19.83
CA LEU A 290 9.16 -2.70 21.19
C LEU A 290 10.14 -1.66 21.74
N VAL A 291 11.19 -1.34 21.01
CA VAL A 291 12.18 -0.36 21.45
C VAL A 291 11.52 0.99 21.68
N LEU A 292 10.70 1.46 20.74
CA LEU A 292 10.09 2.77 20.80
C LEU A 292 9.21 2.95 22.05
N VAL A 293 8.28 2.01 22.31
CA VAL A 293 7.39 2.08 23.48
C VAL A 293 8.15 1.81 24.79
N GLY A 294 9.32 1.19 24.72
CA GLY A 294 10.21 1.00 25.86
C GLY A 294 10.99 2.26 26.25
N MET A 295 11.42 3.06 25.27
CA MET A 295 12.17 4.31 25.50
C MET A 295 11.34 5.35 26.25
N PHE A 296 10.12 5.59 25.81
CA PHE A 296 9.21 6.58 26.43
C PHE A 296 7.80 6.04 26.56
N LYS A 297 7.04 6.61 27.52
CA LYS A 297 5.63 6.29 27.64
C LYS A 297 4.88 6.62 26.34
N TYR A 298 4.08 5.68 25.85
CA TYR A 298 3.36 5.77 24.56
C TYR A 298 2.62 7.09 24.35
N SER A 299 2.06 7.69 25.42
CA SER A 299 1.32 8.96 25.32
C SER A 299 2.16 10.15 24.86
N ARG A 300 3.50 10.06 24.94
CA ARG A 300 4.41 11.11 24.44
C ARG A 300 4.53 11.15 22.94
N TYR A 301 4.09 10.10 22.26
CA TYR A 301 4.11 10.02 20.79
C TYR A 301 2.85 10.58 20.14
N ALA A 302 1.86 11.03 20.92
CA ALA A 302 0.65 11.66 20.41
C ALA A 302 1.00 12.88 19.53
N ASN A 303 0.36 12.98 18.36
CA ASN A 303 0.57 14.05 17.37
C ASN A 303 2.04 14.20 16.89
N ASN A 304 2.83 13.14 16.97
CA ASN A 304 4.23 13.13 16.55
C ASN A 304 4.40 12.20 15.34
N ALA A 305 4.60 12.79 14.16
CA ALA A 305 4.77 12.03 12.93
C ALA A 305 6.21 11.57 12.67
N GLU A 306 7.19 11.91 13.56
CA GLU A 306 8.57 11.40 13.51
C GLU A 306 9.02 10.75 14.83
N PRO A 307 8.25 9.82 15.40
CA PRO A 307 8.45 9.33 16.77
C PRO A 307 9.83 8.70 17.00
N ALA A 308 10.41 8.03 16.00
CA ALA A 308 11.72 7.38 16.13
C ALA A 308 12.87 8.40 16.28
N ALA A 309 12.91 9.41 15.43
CA ALA A 309 13.91 10.47 15.52
C ALA A 309 13.73 11.33 16.78
N TRP A 310 12.46 11.61 17.13
CA TRP A 310 12.09 12.32 18.33
C TRP A 310 12.61 11.58 19.59
N ALA A 311 12.39 10.25 19.67
CA ALA A 311 12.83 9.46 20.81
C ALA A 311 14.34 9.51 21.01
N LEU A 312 15.13 9.35 19.92
CA LEU A 312 16.58 9.46 20.00
C LEU A 312 17.06 10.85 20.43
N ARG A 313 16.43 11.93 19.94
CA ARG A 313 16.80 13.30 20.35
C ARG A 313 16.53 13.53 21.85
N HIS A 314 15.40 13.04 22.35
CA HIS A 314 15.02 13.21 23.77
C HIS A 314 15.77 12.27 24.73
N SER A 315 16.46 11.25 24.19
CA SER A 315 17.41 10.42 24.95
C SER A 315 18.85 10.96 24.89
N GLY A 316 19.10 12.13 24.25
CA GLY A 316 20.44 12.71 24.13
C GLY A 316 21.26 12.22 22.93
N HIS A 317 20.73 11.33 22.11
CA HIS A 317 21.42 10.74 20.95
C HIS A 317 21.21 11.59 19.68
N TYR A 318 21.63 12.86 19.71
CA TYR A 318 21.37 13.82 18.61
C TYR A 318 21.97 13.42 17.27
N LEU A 319 23.20 12.86 17.26
CA LEU A 319 23.88 12.45 16.03
C LEU A 319 23.11 11.31 15.35
N THR A 320 22.74 10.28 16.11
CA THR A 320 21.98 9.13 15.60
C THR A 320 20.58 9.52 15.16
N ALA A 321 19.92 10.46 15.87
CA ALA A 321 18.64 11.02 15.47
C ALA A 321 18.71 11.76 14.14
N ASN A 322 19.71 12.58 13.93
CA ASN A 322 19.90 13.31 12.68
C ASN A 322 20.24 12.37 11.53
N LEU A 323 21.11 11.37 11.76
CA LEU A 323 21.41 10.34 10.77
C LEU A 323 20.14 9.56 10.37
N LEU A 324 19.34 9.16 11.36
CA LEU A 324 18.06 8.51 11.10
C LEU A 324 17.12 9.40 10.29
N SER A 325 17.02 10.70 10.63
CA SER A 325 16.16 11.64 9.90
C SER A 325 16.61 11.80 8.45
N VAL A 326 17.91 11.96 8.19
CA VAL A 326 18.45 12.09 6.82
C VAL A 326 18.18 10.83 6.00
N VAL A 327 18.45 9.65 6.56
CA VAL A 327 18.22 8.37 5.85
C VAL A 327 16.71 8.10 5.67
N ALA A 328 15.89 8.47 6.66
CA ALA A 328 14.44 8.39 6.51
C ALA A 328 13.94 9.30 5.38
N ILE A 329 14.39 10.56 5.32
CA ILE A 329 14.04 11.51 4.26
C ILE A 329 14.38 10.94 2.88
N ILE A 330 15.61 10.43 2.70
CA ILE A 330 16.04 9.85 1.42
C ILE A 330 15.24 8.58 1.09
N GLY A 331 15.07 7.70 2.06
CA GLY A 331 14.37 6.44 1.88
C GLY A 331 12.86 6.59 1.64
N ILE A 332 12.22 7.55 2.30
CA ILE A 332 10.80 7.85 2.08
C ILE A 332 10.62 8.54 0.71
N PHE A 333 11.54 9.41 0.31
CA PHE A 333 11.50 10.05 -1.01
C PHE A 333 11.63 9.03 -2.15
N SER A 334 12.53 8.03 -1.99
CA SER A 334 12.64 6.90 -2.93
C SER A 334 11.33 6.09 -3.01
N ALA A 335 10.70 5.80 -1.87
CA ALA A 335 9.41 5.12 -1.84
C ALA A 335 8.30 5.95 -2.51
N LEU A 336 8.33 7.27 -2.37
CA LEU A 336 7.39 8.17 -3.03
C LEU A 336 7.51 8.11 -4.56
N ILE A 337 8.73 8.01 -5.11
CA ILE A 337 8.97 7.81 -6.55
C ILE A 337 8.33 6.49 -7.01
N ALA A 338 8.60 5.41 -6.29
CA ALA A 338 8.11 4.08 -6.66
C ALA A 338 6.58 4.02 -6.67
N ILE A 339 5.93 4.56 -5.63
CA ILE A 339 4.47 4.47 -5.50
C ILE A 339 3.73 5.41 -6.46
N LEU A 340 4.27 6.61 -6.73
CA LEU A 340 3.71 7.52 -7.72
C LEU A 340 3.80 6.93 -9.14
N LEU A 341 4.91 6.28 -9.46
CA LEU A 341 5.09 5.58 -10.72
C LEU A 341 4.10 4.40 -10.84
N ALA A 342 3.95 3.58 -9.81
CA ALA A 342 2.99 2.47 -9.78
C ALA A 342 1.55 2.96 -9.97
N SER A 343 1.16 4.05 -9.29
CA SER A 343 -0.15 4.69 -9.43
C SER A 343 -0.42 5.15 -10.85
N SER A 344 0.57 5.79 -11.49
CA SER A 344 0.46 6.27 -12.86
C SER A 344 0.33 5.13 -13.87
N ARG A 345 1.04 4.02 -13.65
CA ARG A 345 0.96 2.81 -14.49
C ARG A 345 -0.40 2.12 -14.37
N LEU A 346 -1.02 2.14 -13.22
CA LEU A 346 -2.36 1.56 -13.02
C LEU A 346 -3.43 2.36 -13.77
N ILE A 347 -3.40 3.69 -13.69
CA ILE A 347 -4.28 4.55 -14.51
C ILE A 347 -4.02 4.37 -16.00
N TYR A 348 -2.76 4.28 -16.39
CA TYR A 348 -2.40 3.97 -17.76
C TYR A 348 -3.01 2.63 -18.24
N ALA A 349 -2.94 1.59 -17.40
CA ALA A 349 -3.53 0.29 -17.73
C ALA A 349 -5.05 0.39 -17.96
N PHE A 350 -5.77 1.14 -17.13
CA PHE A 350 -7.19 1.40 -17.32
C PHE A 350 -7.48 2.17 -18.62
N GLY A 351 -6.68 3.18 -18.94
CA GLY A 351 -6.81 3.94 -20.19
C GLY A 351 -6.52 3.07 -21.43
N ARG A 352 -5.47 2.25 -21.35
CA ARG A 352 -5.09 1.29 -22.40
C ARG A 352 -6.17 0.24 -22.63
N ASP A 353 -6.79 -0.28 -21.57
CA ASP A 353 -7.83 -1.30 -21.67
C ASP A 353 -9.22 -0.69 -21.95
N GLY A 354 -9.30 0.64 -22.15
CA GLY A 354 -10.52 1.37 -22.54
C GLY A 354 -11.50 1.60 -21.40
N LEU A 355 -11.13 1.29 -20.16
CA LEU A 355 -11.95 1.51 -18.95
C LEU A 355 -11.94 2.97 -18.51
N LEU A 356 -10.88 3.72 -18.87
CA LEU A 356 -10.77 5.17 -18.74
C LEU A 356 -10.48 5.82 -20.11
N PRO A 357 -10.55 7.15 -20.24
CA PRO A 357 -10.26 7.85 -21.50
C PRO A 357 -8.92 7.43 -22.11
N LYS A 358 -8.90 7.18 -23.40
CA LYS A 358 -7.72 6.68 -24.14
C LYS A 358 -6.50 7.59 -24.02
N THR A 359 -6.70 8.88 -23.74
CA THR A 359 -5.61 9.84 -23.50
C THR A 359 -4.74 9.44 -22.29
N LEU A 360 -5.33 8.80 -21.28
CA LEU A 360 -4.60 8.27 -20.11
C LEU A 360 -3.79 7.00 -20.44
N GLY A 361 -4.15 6.30 -21.52
CA GLY A 361 -3.47 5.10 -22.02
C GLY A 361 -2.35 5.39 -23.03
N VAL A 362 -1.80 6.60 -23.07
CA VAL A 362 -0.72 7.00 -23.97
C VAL A 362 0.60 7.12 -23.24
N ILE A 363 1.65 6.56 -23.81
CA ILE A 363 3.04 6.69 -23.32
C ILE A 363 3.76 7.73 -24.20
N ASN A 364 4.52 8.61 -23.58
CA ASN A 364 5.37 9.60 -24.27
C ASN A 364 6.69 8.98 -24.77
N ASP A 365 7.51 9.77 -25.48
CA ASP A 365 8.82 9.35 -26.02
C ASP A 365 9.82 8.91 -24.92
N GLN A 366 9.59 9.31 -23.67
CA GLN A 366 10.40 8.95 -22.51
C GLN A 366 9.89 7.67 -21.81
N HIS A 367 8.96 6.95 -22.45
CA HIS A 367 8.32 5.74 -21.92
C HIS A 367 7.54 5.93 -20.60
N VAL A 368 7.03 7.15 -20.37
CA VAL A 368 6.24 7.52 -19.19
C VAL A 368 4.79 7.83 -19.62
N PRO A 369 3.78 7.34 -18.88
CA PRO A 369 2.38 7.69 -19.11
C PRO A 369 2.08 9.10 -18.56
N SER A 370 2.51 10.14 -19.27
CA SER A 370 2.57 11.52 -18.76
C SER A 370 1.21 12.06 -18.33
N HIS A 371 0.13 11.82 -19.08
CA HIS A 371 -1.20 12.28 -18.69
C HIS A 371 -1.70 11.60 -17.41
N ALA A 372 -1.47 10.29 -17.27
CA ALA A 372 -1.82 9.54 -16.07
C ALA A 372 -0.96 10.00 -14.87
N LEU A 373 0.34 10.22 -15.10
CA LEU A 373 1.26 10.71 -14.06
C LEU A 373 0.82 12.07 -13.52
N TRP A 374 0.56 13.05 -14.39
CA TRP A 374 0.17 14.38 -13.92
C TRP A 374 -1.20 14.41 -13.26
N LEU A 375 -2.15 13.63 -13.76
CA LEU A 375 -3.45 13.48 -13.09
C LEU A 375 -3.29 13.01 -11.65
N ILE A 376 -2.53 11.92 -11.43
CA ILE A 376 -2.28 11.39 -10.07
C ILE A 376 -1.47 12.38 -9.24
N THR A 377 -0.46 13.01 -9.81
CA THR A 377 0.37 13.99 -9.10
C THR A 377 -0.48 15.11 -8.52
N PHE A 378 -1.33 15.75 -9.32
CA PHE A 378 -2.18 16.83 -8.85
C PHE A 378 -3.22 16.39 -7.82
N LEU A 379 -3.87 15.26 -8.05
CA LEU A 379 -4.84 14.73 -7.10
C LEU A 379 -4.17 14.33 -5.76
N ALA A 380 -2.99 13.69 -5.82
CA ALA A 380 -2.24 13.30 -4.63
C ALA A 380 -1.69 14.53 -3.87
N MET A 381 -1.30 15.60 -4.58
CA MET A 381 -0.93 16.88 -3.94
C MET A 381 -2.07 17.44 -3.10
N ILE A 382 -3.28 17.44 -3.63
CA ILE A 382 -4.46 17.92 -2.88
C ILE A 382 -4.68 17.04 -1.65
N LEU A 383 -4.66 15.72 -1.80
CA LEU A 383 -4.86 14.82 -0.66
C LEU A 383 -3.75 14.97 0.39
N GLY A 384 -2.49 14.92 -0.01
CA GLY A 384 -1.35 14.98 0.89
C GLY A 384 -1.18 16.32 1.58
N SER A 385 -1.66 17.41 0.98
CA SER A 385 -1.61 18.73 1.59
C SER A 385 -2.76 19.02 2.56
N VAL A 386 -3.93 18.41 2.34
CA VAL A 386 -5.15 18.75 3.09
C VAL A 386 -5.46 17.75 4.20
N PHE A 387 -5.25 16.45 3.95
CA PHE A 387 -5.67 15.44 4.92
C PHE A 387 -4.58 15.09 5.94
N PRO A 388 -4.96 14.88 7.22
CA PRO A 388 -4.03 14.46 8.27
C PRO A 388 -3.40 13.08 7.99
N PHE A 389 -2.15 12.90 8.41
CA PHE A 389 -1.38 11.66 8.21
C PHE A 389 -2.10 10.39 8.67
N THR A 390 -2.68 10.41 9.87
CA THR A 390 -3.39 9.26 10.47
C THR A 390 -4.63 8.86 9.68
N PHE A 391 -5.33 9.85 9.15
CA PHE A 391 -6.49 9.65 8.28
C PHE A 391 -6.09 9.00 6.95
N LEU A 392 -5.02 9.49 6.31
CA LEU A 392 -4.48 8.90 5.08
C LEU A 392 -4.06 7.44 5.29
N ALA A 393 -3.38 7.13 6.42
CA ALA A 393 -2.99 5.77 6.77
C ALA A 393 -4.20 4.80 6.82
N THR A 394 -5.27 5.22 7.48
CA THR A 394 -6.49 4.41 7.60
C THR A 394 -7.17 4.21 6.25
N LEU A 395 -7.18 5.25 5.43
CA LEU A 395 -7.85 5.22 4.13
C LEU A 395 -7.11 4.31 3.12
N VAL A 396 -5.77 4.31 3.13
CA VAL A 396 -4.97 3.35 2.34
C VAL A 396 -5.28 1.92 2.74
N SER A 397 -5.26 1.63 4.05
CA SER A 397 -5.59 0.29 4.56
C SER A 397 -6.94 -0.21 4.07
N ALA A 398 -7.93 0.68 3.94
CA ALA A 398 -9.25 0.30 3.44
C ALA A 398 -9.23 -0.19 1.98
N GLY A 399 -8.48 0.47 1.10
CA GLY A 399 -8.30 0.06 -0.30
C GLY A 399 -7.62 -1.30 -0.42
N THR A 400 -6.50 -1.46 0.27
CA THR A 400 -5.71 -2.70 0.31
C THR A 400 -6.54 -3.91 0.75
N LEU A 401 -7.31 -3.76 1.84
CA LEU A 401 -8.12 -4.85 2.39
C LEU A 401 -9.18 -5.35 1.40
N VAL A 402 -9.78 -4.45 0.64
CA VAL A 402 -10.74 -4.84 -0.42
C VAL A 402 -10.04 -5.62 -1.53
N ALA A 403 -8.87 -5.17 -2.01
CA ALA A 403 -8.10 -5.90 -3.01
C ALA A 403 -7.71 -7.31 -2.52
N PHE A 404 -7.30 -7.43 -1.26
CA PHE A 404 -6.91 -8.71 -0.65
C PHE A 404 -8.08 -9.69 -0.52
N ILE A 405 -9.30 -9.20 -0.25
CA ILE A 405 -10.51 -10.03 -0.28
C ILE A 405 -10.69 -10.63 -1.68
N PHE A 406 -10.60 -9.81 -2.74
CA PHE A 406 -10.77 -10.29 -4.10
C PHE A 406 -9.71 -11.31 -4.52
N VAL A 407 -8.44 -11.09 -4.20
CA VAL A 407 -7.37 -12.03 -4.55
C VAL A 407 -7.52 -13.34 -3.77
N SER A 408 -7.88 -13.28 -2.49
CA SER A 408 -8.13 -14.48 -1.68
C SER A 408 -9.30 -15.30 -2.22
N LEU A 409 -10.41 -14.66 -2.59
CA LEU A 409 -11.54 -15.33 -3.24
C LEU A 409 -11.20 -15.81 -4.66
N GLY A 410 -10.24 -15.16 -5.32
CA GLY A 410 -9.74 -15.55 -6.63
C GLY A 410 -9.24 -16.98 -6.70
N ILE A 411 -8.71 -17.51 -5.59
CA ILE A 411 -8.23 -18.90 -5.50
C ILE A 411 -9.33 -19.92 -5.81
N TYR A 412 -10.59 -19.63 -5.44
CA TYR A 412 -11.71 -20.52 -5.75
C TYR A 412 -12.05 -20.56 -7.25
N ALA A 413 -11.77 -19.48 -7.98
CA ALA A 413 -11.95 -19.44 -9.43
C ALA A 413 -10.70 -19.95 -10.19
N LEU A 414 -9.52 -19.85 -9.58
CA LEU A 414 -8.24 -20.27 -10.14
C LEU A 414 -8.12 -21.80 -10.19
N ARG A 415 -8.27 -22.47 -9.05
CA ARG A 415 -8.00 -23.92 -8.91
C ARG A 415 -8.83 -24.84 -9.82
N PRO A 416 -10.13 -24.61 -10.07
CA PRO A 416 -10.90 -25.44 -11.00
C PRO A 416 -10.42 -25.33 -12.46
N ARG A 417 -9.62 -24.31 -12.79
CA ARG A 417 -9.09 -24.01 -14.13
C ARG A 417 -7.66 -24.50 -14.31
N GLU A 418 -6.93 -24.80 -13.21
CA GLU A 418 -5.57 -25.38 -13.27
C GLU A 418 -5.57 -26.71 -14.03
N GLY A 419 -4.57 -26.92 -14.91
CA GLY A 419 -4.46 -28.10 -15.75
C GLY A 419 -5.49 -28.20 -16.88
N LYS A 420 -6.37 -27.20 -17.06
CA LYS A 420 -7.32 -27.11 -18.17
C LYS A 420 -6.92 -25.99 -19.12
N ASP A 421 -7.32 -24.76 -18.78
CA ASP A 421 -7.03 -23.54 -19.52
C ASP A 421 -5.96 -22.67 -18.84
N LEU A 422 -5.57 -23.00 -17.61
CA LEU A 422 -4.49 -22.35 -16.89
C LEU A 422 -3.39 -23.37 -16.50
N PRO A 423 -2.11 -22.93 -16.40
CA PRO A 423 -1.03 -23.77 -15.90
C PRO A 423 -1.29 -24.28 -14.47
N GLU A 424 -0.70 -25.42 -14.11
CA GLU A 424 -0.72 -25.85 -12.73
C GLU A 424 0.19 -24.99 -11.84
N ALA A 425 -0.29 -24.62 -10.65
CA ALA A 425 0.50 -23.92 -9.67
C ALA A 425 1.58 -24.81 -9.08
N GLN A 426 2.84 -24.37 -9.08
CA GLN A 426 3.91 -25.02 -8.32
C GLN A 426 3.86 -24.68 -6.83
N PHE A 427 3.31 -23.53 -6.48
CA PHE A 427 2.99 -23.16 -5.12
C PHE A 427 1.48 -23.12 -4.95
N LYS A 428 0.96 -23.90 -4.01
CA LYS A 428 -0.47 -23.93 -3.67
C LYS A 428 -0.66 -23.48 -2.23
N MET A 429 -1.56 -22.52 -2.02
CA MET A 429 -1.97 -22.08 -0.69
C MET A 429 -2.46 -23.30 0.11
N PRO A 430 -1.89 -23.55 1.30
CA PRO A 430 -2.25 -24.75 2.08
C PRO A 430 -3.70 -24.69 2.57
N TRP A 431 -4.21 -25.85 3.03
CA TRP A 431 -5.54 -26.02 3.64
C TRP A 431 -6.69 -25.45 2.81
N TYR A 432 -6.61 -25.62 1.50
CA TYR A 432 -7.76 -25.34 0.64
C TYR A 432 -8.91 -26.33 0.95
N PRO A 433 -10.19 -25.88 1.00
CA PRO A 433 -10.69 -24.55 0.66
C PRO A 433 -10.73 -23.55 1.85
N VAL A 434 -10.26 -23.91 3.03
CA VAL A 434 -10.47 -23.16 4.28
C VAL A 434 -9.64 -21.87 4.31
N LEU A 435 -8.35 -21.96 3.99
CA LEU A 435 -7.45 -20.82 4.21
C LEU A 435 -7.74 -19.60 3.33
N PRO A 436 -8.14 -19.72 2.05
CA PRO A 436 -8.58 -18.58 1.26
C PRO A 436 -9.80 -17.87 1.86
N ALA A 437 -10.78 -18.64 2.40
CA ALA A 437 -11.93 -18.06 3.09
C ALA A 437 -11.50 -17.32 4.37
N VAL A 438 -10.62 -17.93 5.17
CA VAL A 438 -10.08 -17.31 6.37
C VAL A 438 -9.35 -16.01 6.03
N SER A 439 -8.56 -15.98 4.96
CA SER A 439 -7.89 -14.77 4.48
C SER A 439 -8.89 -13.66 4.12
N ALA A 440 -9.92 -13.97 3.36
CA ALA A 440 -10.95 -13.01 2.98
C ALA A 440 -11.74 -12.51 4.20
N ILE A 441 -12.14 -13.41 5.11
CA ILE A 441 -12.86 -13.04 6.34
C ILE A 441 -11.96 -12.18 7.24
N PHE A 442 -10.68 -12.53 7.39
CA PHE A 442 -9.74 -11.77 8.21
C PHE A 442 -9.57 -10.34 7.68
N SER A 443 -9.41 -10.18 6.37
CA SER A 443 -9.36 -8.86 5.72
C SER A 443 -10.66 -8.07 5.94
N ALA A 444 -11.82 -8.73 5.85
CA ALA A 444 -13.11 -8.11 6.13
C ALA A 444 -13.27 -7.68 7.60
N VAL A 445 -12.77 -8.49 8.55
CA VAL A 445 -12.78 -8.16 9.99
C VAL A 445 -11.89 -6.94 10.27
N ILE A 446 -10.69 -6.89 9.69
CA ILE A 446 -9.82 -5.70 9.82
C ILE A 446 -10.49 -4.48 9.19
N PHE A 447 -11.09 -4.62 8.01
CA PHE A 447 -11.84 -3.53 7.37
C PHE A 447 -12.97 -3.03 8.27
N TRP A 448 -13.67 -3.93 8.97
CA TRP A 448 -14.70 -3.55 9.94
C TRP A 448 -14.14 -2.77 11.13
N GLY A 449 -12.90 -3.03 11.52
CA GLY A 449 -12.16 -2.32 12.58
C GLY A 449 -11.74 -0.89 12.22
N LEU A 450 -11.81 -0.48 10.93
CA LEU A 450 -11.53 0.88 10.50
C LEU A 450 -12.54 1.88 11.09
N ASN A 451 -12.13 3.15 11.18
CA ASN A 451 -13.03 4.22 11.58
C ASN A 451 -14.17 4.42 10.57
N ILE A 452 -15.27 5.02 11.03
CA ILE A 452 -16.48 5.17 10.21
C ILE A 452 -16.24 6.10 9.01
N ASP A 453 -15.41 7.14 9.17
CA ASP A 453 -15.13 8.11 8.13
C ASP A 453 -14.40 7.48 6.94
N ALA A 454 -13.42 6.61 7.21
CA ALA A 454 -12.72 5.88 6.16
C ALA A 454 -13.66 4.92 5.40
N LYS A 455 -14.60 4.28 6.10
CA LYS A 455 -15.62 3.42 5.48
C LYS A 455 -16.54 4.21 4.57
N ILE A 456 -17.05 5.35 5.02
CA ILE A 456 -17.94 6.24 4.25
C ILE A 456 -17.22 6.73 3.00
N LEU A 457 -15.97 7.18 3.13
CA LEU A 457 -15.19 7.63 1.98
C LEU A 457 -14.88 6.50 0.99
N MET A 458 -14.62 5.30 1.49
CA MET A 458 -14.40 4.15 0.62
C MET A 458 -15.68 3.76 -0.13
N VAL A 459 -16.84 3.80 0.52
CA VAL A 459 -18.15 3.63 -0.17
C VAL A 459 -18.34 4.70 -1.25
N GLY A 460 -18.04 5.97 -0.94
CA GLY A 460 -18.06 7.07 -1.91
C GLY A 460 -17.09 6.83 -3.09
N TRP A 461 -15.88 6.36 -2.80
CA TRP A 461 -14.88 6.00 -3.81
C TRP A 461 -15.40 4.93 -4.76
N PHE A 462 -15.97 3.83 -4.22
CA PHE A 462 -16.54 2.78 -5.06
C PHE A 462 -17.77 3.26 -5.83
N ALA A 463 -18.61 4.13 -5.24
CA ALA A 463 -19.73 4.72 -5.97
C ALA A 463 -19.27 5.52 -7.19
N ILE A 464 -18.20 6.33 -7.03
CA ILE A 464 -17.57 7.05 -8.15
C ILE A 464 -17.04 6.06 -9.19
N GLY A 465 -16.34 5.02 -8.77
CA GLY A 465 -15.81 3.98 -9.66
C GLY A 465 -16.90 3.27 -10.45
N LEU A 466 -18.02 2.94 -9.81
CA LEU A 466 -19.18 2.33 -10.48
C LEU A 466 -19.81 3.28 -11.49
N ILE A 467 -19.97 4.56 -11.14
CA ILE A 467 -20.49 5.57 -12.07
C ILE A 467 -19.60 5.66 -13.31
N ILE A 468 -18.26 5.75 -13.12
CA ILE A 468 -17.31 5.81 -14.24
C ILE A 468 -17.40 4.53 -15.09
N TYR A 469 -17.46 3.37 -14.46
CA TYR A 469 -17.56 2.10 -15.17
C TYR A 469 -18.82 2.02 -16.04
N PHE A 470 -20.00 2.28 -15.48
CA PHE A 470 -21.25 2.17 -16.22
C PHE A 470 -21.44 3.30 -17.24
N ALA A 471 -20.96 4.51 -16.93
CA ALA A 471 -21.07 5.65 -17.84
C ALA A 471 -20.10 5.56 -19.03
N TYR A 472 -18.88 5.12 -18.78
CA TYR A 472 -17.80 5.14 -19.77
C TYR A 472 -17.22 3.73 -20.01
N GLY A 473 -16.66 3.06 -19.01
CA GLY A 473 -15.87 1.83 -19.13
C GLY A 473 -16.62 0.73 -19.87
N LEU A 474 -17.84 0.41 -19.45
CA LEU A 474 -18.65 -0.63 -20.05
C LEU A 474 -18.87 -0.45 -21.57
N ARG A 475 -18.85 0.80 -22.07
CA ARG A 475 -19.08 1.10 -23.50
C ARG A 475 -17.79 1.09 -24.34
N HIS A 476 -16.65 1.38 -23.71
CA HIS A 476 -15.39 1.62 -24.40
C HIS A 476 -14.34 0.55 -24.15
N SER A 477 -14.60 -0.42 -23.26
CA SER A 477 -13.65 -1.48 -22.94
C SER A 477 -13.27 -2.31 -24.16
N ILE A 478 -12.02 -2.73 -24.22
CA ILE A 478 -11.50 -3.55 -25.33
C ILE A 478 -12.19 -4.90 -25.37
N ILE A 479 -12.44 -5.53 -24.20
CA ILE A 479 -13.15 -6.82 -24.13
C ILE A 479 -14.52 -6.72 -24.81
N ASN A 480 -15.23 -5.64 -24.56
CA ASN A 480 -16.51 -5.41 -25.19
C ASN A 480 -16.41 -5.22 -26.71
N GLN A 481 -15.36 -4.52 -27.18
CA GLN A 481 -15.13 -4.33 -28.62
C GLN A 481 -14.72 -5.62 -29.34
N GLU A 482 -13.98 -6.51 -28.64
CA GLU A 482 -13.60 -7.82 -29.18
C GLU A 482 -14.78 -8.79 -29.32
N HIS A 483 -15.72 -8.77 -28.39
CA HIS A 483 -16.93 -9.61 -28.40
C HIS A 483 -18.03 -9.08 -29.33
N GLN A 484 -17.94 -7.84 -29.80
CA GLN A 484 -18.88 -7.25 -30.76
C GLN A 484 -18.46 -7.45 -32.23
N LYS A 485 -17.22 -7.88 -32.47
CA LYS A 485 -16.69 -8.27 -33.78
C LYS A 485 -16.89 -9.77 -34.04
#